data_eda22f05b6844026305fe4da011a968d
#
_entry.id   eda22f05b6844026305fe4da011a968d
#
_cell.length_a   1.000
_cell.length_b   1.000
_cell.length_c   1.000
_cell.angle_alpha   90.00
_cell.angle_beta   90.00
_cell.angle_gamma   90.00
#
_symmetry.space_group_name_H-M   'P 1'
#
loop_
_entity.id
_entity.type
_entity.pdbx_description
1 polymer ?
#
loop_
_entity_poly.entity_id
_entity_poly.type
_entity_poly.pdbx_seq_one_letter_code
_entity_poly.pdbx_strand_id
1 'polypeptide(L)'
;TQKLVSKIADIEFVLTDNESEAFLLESNMIKRYRPTYNIELKDQQRYTYLRVTNEKFPRLLVARRTRNGDFLGKGKIFGPFTKGSSKLLTIGSLRKSFKVRICNTLPKKVCLEYHIGNCDGPCEFKSAQEEYVKNISDLESILKSKQQMKEFAKKLQNLSQNPYGIKR
;
A
#
# COMPACT_ATOMS: atom_id res chain seq x y z
N THR A 1 -0.73 -29.27 20.23
CA THR A 1 0.52 -29.64 19.52
C THR A 1 0.64 -31.14 19.34
N GLN A 2 0.42 -32.01 20.35
CA GLN A 2 0.50 -33.47 20.21
C GLN A 2 -0.48 -34.05 19.16
N LYS A 3 -1.73 -33.54 19.12
CA LYS A 3 -2.74 -33.93 18.10
C LYS A 3 -2.34 -33.55 16.66
N LEU A 4 -1.55 -32.50 16.48
CA LEU A 4 -1.02 -32.14 15.16
C LEU A 4 0.07 -33.15 14.73
N VAL A 5 1.03 -33.37 15.62
CA VAL A 5 2.19 -34.24 15.34
C VAL A 5 1.74 -35.66 14.99
N SER A 6 0.74 -36.23 15.68
CA SER A 6 0.21 -37.57 15.39
C SER A 6 -0.52 -37.70 14.03
N LYS A 7 -0.77 -36.59 13.35
CA LYS A 7 -1.47 -36.58 12.03
C LYS A 7 -0.55 -36.23 10.87
N ILE A 8 0.74 -35.97 11.11
CA ILE A 8 1.70 -35.70 10.05
C ILE A 8 1.97 -37.01 9.31
N ALA A 9 1.70 -37.01 8.00
CA ALA A 9 2.00 -38.12 7.13
C ALA A 9 3.29 -37.90 6.33
N ASP A 10 3.55 -36.65 5.92
CA ASP A 10 4.71 -36.28 5.11
C ASP A 10 5.06 -34.81 5.31
N ILE A 11 6.28 -34.41 4.92
CA ILE A 11 6.81 -33.05 5.01
C ILE A 11 7.41 -32.67 3.66
N GLU A 12 6.88 -31.60 3.08
CA GLU A 12 7.41 -30.99 1.87
C GLU A 12 7.98 -29.59 2.19
N PHE A 13 8.99 -29.17 1.45
CA PHE A 13 9.55 -27.82 1.58
C PHE A 13 9.70 -27.16 0.21
N VAL A 14 9.57 -25.84 0.18
CA VAL A 14 9.77 -25.01 -1.01
C VAL A 14 10.75 -23.90 -0.65
N LEU A 15 11.84 -23.80 -1.40
CA LEU A 15 12.81 -22.72 -1.26
C LEU A 15 12.27 -21.45 -1.90
N THR A 16 12.50 -20.31 -1.24
CA THR A 16 12.13 -18.98 -1.73
C THR A 16 13.34 -18.06 -1.65
N ASP A 17 13.40 -17.04 -2.50
CA ASP A 17 14.55 -16.15 -2.60
C ASP A 17 14.67 -15.18 -1.40
N ASN A 18 13.59 -14.95 -0.68
CA ASN A 18 13.57 -14.08 0.48
C ASN A 18 12.41 -14.37 1.44
N GLU A 19 12.53 -13.87 2.67
CA GLU A 19 11.54 -14.03 3.74
C GLU A 19 10.13 -13.53 3.34
N SER A 20 10.05 -12.44 2.58
CA SER A 20 8.75 -11.89 2.15
C SER A 20 8.02 -12.83 1.20
N GLU A 21 8.75 -13.54 0.35
CA GLU A 21 8.20 -14.56 -0.55
C GLU A 21 7.80 -15.83 0.19
N ALA A 22 8.58 -16.24 1.18
CA ALA A 22 8.22 -17.36 2.06
C ALA A 22 6.89 -17.09 2.77
N PHE A 23 6.71 -15.92 3.38
CA PHE A 23 5.45 -15.54 4.01
C PHE A 23 4.28 -15.43 3.02
N LEU A 24 4.53 -14.97 1.80
CA LEU A 24 3.51 -14.91 0.77
C LEU A 24 3.07 -16.32 0.34
N LEU A 25 4.04 -17.21 0.13
CA LEU A 25 3.80 -18.61 -0.21
C LEU A 25 3.02 -19.30 0.91
N GLU A 26 3.47 -19.19 2.17
CA GLU A 26 2.77 -19.73 3.35
C GLU A 26 1.31 -19.26 3.38
N SER A 27 1.09 -17.96 3.25
CA SER A 27 -0.26 -17.39 3.25
C SER A 27 -1.13 -17.95 2.12
N ASN A 28 -0.57 -18.16 0.94
CA ASN A 28 -1.30 -18.72 -0.20
C ASN A 28 -1.63 -20.20 0.02
N MET A 29 -0.69 -20.97 0.56
CA MET A 29 -0.90 -22.40 0.88
C MET A 29 -1.95 -22.58 1.96
N ILE A 30 -1.91 -21.79 3.04
CA ILE A 30 -2.94 -21.82 4.09
C ILE A 30 -4.33 -21.51 3.54
N LYS A 31 -4.45 -20.55 2.60
CA LYS A 31 -5.72 -20.23 1.94
C LYS A 31 -6.21 -21.35 1.04
N ARG A 32 -5.30 -21.98 0.31
CA ARG A 32 -5.61 -23.08 -0.61
C ARG A 32 -6.05 -24.33 0.12
N TYR A 33 -5.29 -24.74 1.14
CA TYR A 33 -5.50 -26.01 1.85
C TYR A 33 -6.37 -25.90 3.11
N ARG A 34 -6.56 -24.65 3.63
CA ARG A 34 -7.36 -24.36 4.85
C ARG A 34 -7.08 -25.31 6.01
N PRO A 35 -5.82 -25.49 6.42
CA PRO A 35 -5.45 -26.50 7.42
C PRO A 35 -6.16 -26.23 8.75
N THR A 36 -6.66 -27.31 9.37
CA THR A 36 -7.50 -27.24 10.57
C THR A 36 -6.74 -26.68 11.79
N TYR A 37 -5.44 -26.96 11.87
CA TYR A 37 -4.61 -26.60 13.02
C TYR A 37 -3.89 -25.24 12.90
N ASN A 38 -3.96 -24.56 11.76
CA ASN A 38 -3.47 -23.19 11.62
C ASN A 38 -4.52 -22.20 12.08
N ILE A 39 -4.29 -21.61 13.28
CA ILE A 39 -5.20 -20.62 13.87
C ILE A 39 -4.86 -19.22 13.35
N GLU A 40 -3.57 -18.96 13.21
CA GLU A 40 -3.06 -17.68 12.76
C GLU A 40 -3.14 -17.45 11.26
N LEU A 41 -3.08 -16.79 10.45
CA LEU A 41 -3.07 -16.65 8.98
C LEU A 41 -4.38 -17.01 8.25
N LYS A 42 -5.45 -17.37 8.97
CA LYS A 42 -6.79 -17.44 8.36
C LYS A 42 -7.33 -16.05 8.02
N ASP A 43 -6.85 -15.01 8.70
CA ASP A 43 -7.21 -13.63 8.44
C ASP A 43 -6.26 -12.99 7.42
N GLN A 44 -6.83 -12.45 6.35
CA GLN A 44 -6.12 -11.82 5.22
C GLN A 44 -5.44 -10.49 5.57
N GLN A 45 -5.36 -10.10 6.84
CA GLN A 45 -4.97 -8.75 7.27
C GLN A 45 -3.47 -8.47 7.31
N ARG A 46 -2.61 -9.45 7.06
CA ARG A 46 -1.14 -9.22 7.15
C ARG A 46 -0.54 -8.45 5.98
N TYR A 47 -1.17 -8.50 4.81
CA TYR A 47 -0.68 -7.81 3.62
C TYR A 47 -1.62 -6.68 3.22
N THR A 48 -1.05 -5.49 3.12
CA THR A 48 -1.76 -4.33 2.59
C THR A 48 -1.42 -4.17 1.11
N TYR A 49 -2.44 -4.00 0.29
CA TYR A 49 -2.29 -3.62 -1.10
C TYR A 49 -2.81 -2.21 -1.27
N LEU A 50 -2.16 -1.45 -2.14
CA LEU A 50 -2.57 -0.10 -2.50
C LEU A 50 -3.13 -0.13 -3.93
N ARG A 51 -4.12 0.68 -4.18
CA ARG A 51 -4.75 0.83 -5.50
C ARG A 51 -4.73 2.28 -5.92
N VAL A 52 -4.18 2.54 -7.10
CA VAL A 52 -4.38 3.80 -7.83
C VAL A 52 -5.59 3.61 -8.72
N THR A 53 -6.65 4.41 -8.51
CA THR A 53 -7.92 4.26 -9.22
C THR A 53 -7.79 4.67 -10.69
N ASN A 54 -8.64 4.09 -11.56
CA ASN A 54 -8.73 4.47 -12.97
C ASN A 54 -9.78 5.57 -13.15
N GLU A 55 -9.46 6.78 -12.72
CA GLU A 55 -10.29 7.97 -12.80
C GLU A 55 -9.52 9.09 -13.52
N LYS A 56 -10.20 10.14 -14.01
CA LYS A 56 -9.53 11.30 -14.63
C LYS A 56 -8.44 11.89 -13.72
N PHE A 57 -8.72 11.97 -12.40
CA PHE A 57 -7.75 12.32 -11.36
C PHE A 57 -7.68 11.13 -10.38
N PRO A 58 -6.72 10.20 -10.56
CA PRO A 58 -6.64 8.99 -9.76
C PRO A 58 -6.50 9.27 -8.26
N ARG A 59 -7.03 8.35 -7.45
CA ARG A 59 -6.88 8.35 -5.99
C ARG A 59 -6.02 7.17 -5.55
N LEU A 60 -5.33 7.33 -4.45
CA LEU A 60 -4.64 6.25 -3.78
C LEU A 60 -5.55 5.67 -2.69
N LEU A 61 -5.90 4.39 -2.78
CA LEU A 61 -6.79 3.70 -1.85
C LEU A 61 -6.13 2.41 -1.34
N VAL A 62 -6.58 1.92 -0.17
CA VAL A 62 -6.27 0.55 0.25
C VAL A 62 -7.08 -0.40 -0.63
N ALA A 63 -6.40 -1.33 -1.28
CA ALA A 63 -7.06 -2.38 -2.06
C ALA A 63 -7.52 -3.51 -1.14
N ARG A 64 -8.79 -3.88 -1.27
CA ARG A 64 -9.39 -5.00 -0.52
C ARG A 64 -9.58 -6.18 -1.46
N ARG A 65 -9.24 -7.37 -0.99
CA ARG A 65 -9.53 -8.62 -1.70
C ARG A 65 -10.93 -9.12 -1.35
N THR A 66 -11.59 -9.69 -2.35
CA THR A 66 -12.81 -10.49 -2.16
C THR A 66 -12.47 -11.85 -1.57
N ARG A 67 -13.49 -12.62 -1.17
CA ARG A 67 -13.34 -14.03 -0.75
C ARG A 67 -12.72 -14.90 -1.85
N ASN A 68 -12.93 -14.57 -3.12
CA ASN A 68 -12.38 -15.28 -4.28
C ASN A 68 -10.93 -14.90 -4.61
N GLY A 69 -10.34 -13.93 -3.90
CA GLY A 69 -8.96 -13.49 -4.11
C GLY A 69 -8.79 -12.31 -5.05
N ASP A 70 -9.86 -11.86 -5.72
CA ASP A 70 -9.83 -10.71 -6.62
C ASP A 70 -9.78 -9.39 -5.86
N PHE A 71 -9.33 -8.33 -6.51
CA PHE A 71 -9.34 -7.00 -5.93
C PHE A 71 -10.61 -6.23 -6.28
N LEU A 72 -11.21 -5.60 -5.27
CA LEU A 72 -12.40 -4.75 -5.45
C LEU A 72 -12.04 -3.45 -6.17
N GLY A 73 -12.79 -3.16 -7.25
CA GLY A 73 -12.73 -1.91 -8.01
C GLY A 73 -11.62 -1.87 -9.07
N LYS A 74 -11.78 -0.95 -10.02
CA LYS A 74 -10.88 -0.77 -11.16
C LYS A 74 -9.66 0.08 -10.78
N GLY A 75 -8.49 -0.24 -11.33
CA GLY A 75 -7.24 0.52 -11.14
C GLY A 75 -6.00 -0.38 -11.06
N LYS A 76 -4.83 0.26 -10.90
CA LYS A 76 -3.55 -0.43 -10.75
C LYS A 76 -3.34 -0.82 -9.29
N ILE A 77 -2.95 -2.08 -9.06
CA ILE A 77 -2.70 -2.63 -7.73
C ILE A 77 -1.20 -2.72 -7.49
N PHE A 78 -0.78 -2.32 -6.28
CA PHE A 78 0.60 -2.34 -5.82
C PHE A 78 0.70 -3.09 -4.50
N GLY A 79 1.79 -3.80 -4.29
CA GLY A 79 2.02 -4.61 -3.08
C GLY A 79 2.35 -6.05 -3.42
N PRO A 80 2.43 -6.96 -2.46
CA PRO A 80 2.04 -6.82 -1.06
C PRO A 80 2.98 -5.95 -0.19
N PHE A 81 2.40 -5.16 0.72
CA PHE A 81 3.16 -4.42 1.72
C PHE A 81 2.95 -5.08 3.09
N THR A 82 4.05 -5.42 3.76
CA THR A 82 4.00 -6.01 5.11
C THR A 82 3.84 -4.91 6.17
N LYS A 83 3.17 -5.21 7.28
CA LYS A 83 2.95 -4.25 8.38
C LYS A 83 4.25 -3.69 9.00
N GLY A 84 5.39 -4.34 8.75
CA GLY A 84 6.72 -3.94 9.25
C GLY A 84 7.52 -3.06 8.28
N SER A 85 7.10 -2.92 7.01
CA SER A 85 7.93 -2.30 5.98
C SER A 85 8.18 -0.80 6.15
N SER A 86 7.36 -0.11 6.87
CA SER A 86 7.65 1.21 7.46
C SER A 86 6.42 1.74 8.20
N LYS A 87 6.53 1.97 9.50
CA LYS A 87 5.52 2.72 10.28
C LYS A 87 5.29 4.14 9.74
N LEU A 88 6.22 4.65 8.93
CA LEU A 88 6.22 5.98 8.33
C LEU A 88 5.52 6.03 6.97
N LEU A 89 5.48 4.91 6.23
CA LEU A 89 4.78 4.82 4.95
C LEU A 89 3.31 4.46 5.15
N THR A 90 2.58 5.36 5.78
CA THR A 90 1.12 5.27 5.79
C THR A 90 0.56 5.78 4.46
N ILE A 91 -0.62 5.31 4.08
CA ILE A 91 -1.35 5.84 2.91
C ILE A 91 -1.56 7.36 3.03
N GLY A 92 -1.69 7.86 4.27
CA GLY A 92 -1.79 9.29 4.55
C GLY A 92 -0.52 10.05 4.18
N SER A 93 0.66 9.54 4.57
CA SER A 93 1.95 10.15 4.22
C SER A 93 2.17 10.18 2.69
N LEU A 94 1.85 9.08 1.99
CA LEU A 94 1.95 9.04 0.54
C LEU A 94 1.00 10.06 -0.12
N ARG A 95 -0.26 10.11 0.32
CA ARG A 95 -1.23 11.08 -0.21
C ARG A 95 -0.77 12.51 0.00
N LYS A 96 -0.27 12.84 1.18
CA LYS A 96 0.22 14.17 1.52
C LYS A 96 1.46 14.55 0.69
N SER A 97 2.43 13.64 0.57
CA SER A 97 3.68 13.92 -0.16
C SER A 97 3.48 14.11 -1.66
N PHE A 98 2.51 13.39 -2.25
CA PHE A 98 2.16 13.49 -3.67
C PHE A 98 0.89 14.32 -3.91
N LYS A 99 0.39 14.98 -2.89
CA LYS A 99 -0.82 15.84 -2.92
C LYS A 99 -2.04 15.17 -3.59
N VAL A 100 -2.21 13.88 -3.32
CA VAL A 100 -3.23 13.03 -3.93
C VAL A 100 -4.58 13.27 -3.28
N ARG A 101 -5.57 13.64 -4.07
CA ARG A 101 -6.94 13.89 -3.61
C ARG A 101 -7.54 12.67 -2.87
N ILE A 102 -8.41 12.95 -1.91
CA ILE A 102 -9.15 11.94 -1.15
C ILE A 102 -10.67 11.95 -1.42
N CYS A 103 -11.18 13.01 -2.04
CA CYS A 103 -12.61 13.20 -2.30
C CYS A 103 -13.18 12.06 -3.19
N ASN A 104 -14.35 11.52 -2.82
CA ASN A 104 -15.04 10.47 -3.60
C ASN A 104 -15.61 11.01 -4.90
N THR A 105 -16.33 12.09 -4.83
CA THR A 105 -16.85 12.86 -5.97
C THR A 105 -15.97 14.08 -6.17
N LEU A 106 -15.71 14.43 -7.43
CA LEU A 106 -14.91 15.61 -7.76
C LEU A 106 -15.75 16.87 -7.51
N PRO A 107 -15.43 17.71 -6.52
CA PRO A 107 -16.19 18.93 -6.27
C PRO A 107 -15.89 19.98 -7.36
N LYS A 108 -16.77 20.98 -7.48
CA LYS A 108 -16.58 22.11 -8.39
C LYS A 108 -15.61 23.17 -7.85
N LYS A 109 -15.48 23.24 -6.50
CA LYS A 109 -14.60 24.16 -5.78
C LYS A 109 -13.62 23.38 -4.92
N VAL A 110 -12.48 23.99 -4.62
CA VAL A 110 -11.49 23.40 -3.74
C VAL A 110 -12.04 23.18 -2.32
N CYS A 111 -11.55 22.13 -1.69
CA CYS A 111 -11.97 21.72 -0.34
C CYS A 111 -10.86 22.01 0.69
N LEU A 112 -11.11 21.67 1.95
CA LEU A 112 -10.15 21.86 3.05
C LEU A 112 -8.77 21.26 2.74
N GLU A 113 -8.70 20.08 2.09
CA GLU A 113 -7.43 19.44 1.74
C GLU A 113 -6.53 20.29 0.85
N TYR A 114 -7.10 21.13 -0.01
CA TYR A 114 -6.35 22.11 -0.78
C TYR A 114 -5.79 23.22 0.13
N HIS A 115 -6.61 23.80 0.98
CA HIS A 115 -6.20 24.91 1.85
C HIS A 115 -5.12 24.52 2.86
N ILE A 116 -5.09 23.24 3.28
CA ILE A 116 -4.04 22.73 4.17
C ILE A 116 -2.85 22.11 3.40
N GLY A 117 -2.79 22.27 2.06
CA GLY A 117 -1.66 21.86 1.23
C GLY A 117 -1.53 20.35 0.96
N ASN A 118 -2.57 19.57 1.24
CA ASN A 118 -2.57 18.11 1.00
C ASN A 118 -3.04 17.71 -0.40
N CYS A 119 -3.57 18.66 -1.19
CA CYS A 119 -4.08 18.44 -2.54
C CYS A 119 -3.88 19.69 -3.39
N ASP A 120 -3.52 19.54 -4.66
CA ASP A 120 -3.29 20.67 -5.59
C ASP A 120 -4.60 21.25 -6.19
N GLY A 121 -5.76 20.70 -5.85
CA GLY A 121 -7.06 21.20 -6.32
C GLY A 121 -7.34 21.00 -7.82
N PRO A 122 -7.06 19.80 -8.40
CA PRO A 122 -7.28 19.55 -9.83
C PRO A 122 -8.76 19.62 -10.22
N CYS A 123 -9.67 19.71 -9.23
CA CYS A 123 -11.09 19.85 -9.42
C CYS A 123 -11.47 21.25 -9.95
N GLU A 124 -10.77 22.31 -9.53
CA GLU A 124 -11.06 23.70 -9.87
C GLU A 124 -9.98 24.28 -10.80
N PHE A 125 -8.69 24.03 -10.53
CA PHE A 125 -7.59 24.65 -11.25
C PHE A 125 -7.09 23.79 -12.42
N LYS A 126 -7.24 24.29 -13.65
CA LYS A 126 -6.73 23.60 -14.85
C LYS A 126 -5.20 23.48 -14.84
N SER A 127 -4.49 24.48 -14.36
CA SER A 127 -3.02 24.47 -14.23
C SER A 127 -2.49 23.39 -13.31
N ALA A 128 -3.26 23.00 -12.29
CA ALA A 128 -2.90 21.92 -11.36
C ALA A 128 -3.10 20.50 -11.95
N GLN A 129 -3.80 20.38 -13.09
CA GLN A 129 -4.16 19.07 -13.63
C GLN A 129 -2.94 18.32 -14.19
N GLU A 130 -2.04 19.02 -14.87
CA GLU A 130 -0.82 18.42 -15.43
C GLU A 130 0.15 18.00 -14.31
N GLU A 131 0.33 18.88 -13.33
CA GLU A 131 1.16 18.57 -12.15
C GLU A 131 0.60 17.38 -11.36
N TYR A 132 -0.72 17.31 -11.23
CA TYR A 132 -1.37 16.17 -10.58
C TYR A 132 -1.09 14.84 -11.29
N VAL A 133 -1.17 14.81 -12.63
CA VAL A 133 -0.87 13.62 -13.41
C VAL A 133 0.59 13.19 -13.22
N LYS A 134 1.52 14.15 -13.20
CA LYS A 134 2.93 13.91 -12.89
C LYS A 134 3.11 13.32 -11.49
N ASN A 135 2.50 13.91 -10.47
CA ASN A 135 2.56 13.43 -9.09
C ASN A 135 2.04 11.99 -8.97
N ILE A 136 0.99 11.62 -9.70
CA ILE A 136 0.49 10.23 -9.76
C ILE A 136 1.49 9.30 -10.43
N SER A 137 2.13 9.72 -11.51
CA SER A 137 3.17 8.92 -12.20
C SER A 137 4.37 8.66 -11.29
N ASP A 138 4.83 9.67 -10.58
CA ASP A 138 5.95 9.58 -9.63
C ASP A 138 5.58 8.64 -8.46
N LEU A 139 4.37 8.77 -7.93
CA LEU A 139 3.83 7.86 -6.91
C LEU A 139 3.80 6.41 -7.41
N GLU A 140 3.30 6.16 -8.61
CA GLU A 140 3.27 4.81 -9.20
C GLU A 140 4.68 4.23 -9.36
N SER A 141 5.65 5.03 -9.74
CA SER A 141 7.06 4.61 -9.89
C SER A 141 7.63 4.17 -8.55
N ILE A 142 7.41 4.93 -7.49
CA ILE A 142 7.84 4.57 -6.13
C ILE A 142 7.14 3.30 -5.64
N LEU A 143 5.84 3.15 -5.91
CA LEU A 143 5.08 1.96 -5.48
C LEU A 143 5.51 0.68 -6.20
N LYS A 144 6.09 0.76 -7.40
CA LYS A 144 6.63 -0.38 -8.16
C LYS A 144 7.97 -0.87 -7.62
N SER A 145 8.81 0.02 -7.11
CA SER A 145 10.17 -0.32 -6.69
C SER A 145 10.31 -0.37 -5.17
N LYS A 146 10.65 -1.56 -4.65
CA LYS A 146 10.94 -1.73 -3.20
C LYS A 146 12.10 -0.82 -2.74
N GLN A 147 13.09 -0.60 -3.59
CA GLN A 147 14.24 0.25 -3.28
C GLN A 147 13.84 1.72 -3.19
N GLN A 148 13.14 2.24 -4.20
CA GLN A 148 12.66 3.63 -4.20
C GLN A 148 11.72 3.91 -3.03
N MET A 149 10.88 2.92 -2.66
CA MET A 149 10.02 3.02 -1.50
C MET A 149 10.83 3.10 -0.18
N LYS A 150 11.92 2.34 -0.03
CA LYS A 150 12.79 2.43 1.14
C LYS A 150 13.50 3.79 1.22
N GLU A 151 13.99 4.29 0.10
CA GLU A 151 14.63 5.60 0.01
C GLU A 151 13.65 6.73 0.35
N PHE A 152 12.44 6.66 -0.18
CA PHE A 152 11.38 7.61 0.13
C PHE A 152 10.99 7.58 1.62
N ALA A 153 10.90 6.39 2.22
CA ALA A 153 10.66 6.24 3.66
C ALA A 153 11.77 6.89 4.50
N LYS A 154 13.04 6.70 4.12
CA LYS A 154 14.17 7.36 4.79
C LYS A 154 14.10 8.89 4.68
N LYS A 155 13.75 9.42 3.50
CA LYS A 155 13.55 10.88 3.32
C LYS A 155 12.45 11.42 4.24
N LEU A 156 11.32 10.72 4.34
CA LEU A 156 10.23 11.11 5.26
C LEU A 156 10.68 11.08 6.73
N GLN A 157 11.49 10.10 7.11
CA GLN A 157 12.02 9.99 8.47
C GLN A 157 12.95 11.16 8.82
N ASN A 158 13.85 11.52 7.91
CA ASN A 158 14.75 12.64 8.10
C ASN A 158 13.99 13.98 8.22
N LEU A 159 12.93 14.18 7.41
CA LEU A 159 12.07 15.37 7.51
C LEU A 159 11.29 15.42 8.83
N SER A 160 10.86 14.27 9.36
CA SER A 160 10.16 14.22 10.65
C SER A 160 11.07 14.45 11.85
N GLN A 161 12.36 14.12 11.73
CA GLN A 161 13.36 14.32 12.78
C GLN A 161 13.96 15.74 12.77
N ASN A 162 13.91 16.44 11.64
CA ASN A 162 14.40 17.81 11.51
C ASN A 162 13.38 18.72 10.78
N PRO A 163 12.22 19.02 11.40
CA PRO A 163 11.14 19.77 10.77
C PRO A 163 11.52 21.20 10.39
N TYR A 164 12.60 21.76 10.95
CA TYR A 164 13.02 23.16 10.72
C TYR A 164 14.35 23.30 9.97
N GLY A 165 14.95 22.19 9.50
CA GLY A 165 16.18 22.22 8.67
C GLY A 165 17.41 22.84 9.35
N ILE A 166 17.42 23.00 10.67
CA ILE A 166 18.53 23.58 11.43
C ILE A 166 19.64 22.53 11.47
N LYS A 167 20.70 22.78 10.70
CA LYS A 167 21.96 22.03 10.83
C LYS A 167 22.56 22.34 12.21
N ARG A 168 22.64 21.34 13.06
CA ARG A 168 23.49 21.37 14.25
C ARG A 168 24.93 21.10 13.86
#